data_484338e8d9b99f808e8bfdb57795e5ba
#
_entry.id   484338e8d9b99f808e8bfdb57795e5ba
#
_cell.length_a   1.000
_cell.length_b   1.000
_cell.length_c   1.000
_cell.angle_alpha   90.00
_cell.angle_beta   90.00
_cell.angle_gamma   90.00
#
_symmetry.space_group_name_H-M   'P 1'
#
loop_
_entity.id
_entity.type
_entity.pdbx_description
1 polymer ?
#
loop_
_entity_poly.entity_id
_entity_poly.type
_entity_poly.pdbx_seq_one_letter_code
_entity_poly.pdbx_strand_id
1 'polypeptide(L)'
;TLSSSSAASDVYKRQPDLLTITFNGLSKTYRVAGFRQGWMVLNGPKKHAKGYIEGLEMLASMRLCANVPAQHAIQTALGGYQSISEFITPGGRLYEQRNRAWELINDIPGVSCVKPRGALYMFPKIDAKRFNIHDDQKMVLDFLLQEKVLLVQGTAFNWPWPDHFRIVTLPRVDDIELSLSKFARFLSGYHQL
;
A
#
# COMPACT_ATOMS: atom_id res chain seq x y z
N THR A 1 -0.57 -0.13 -16.66
CA THR A 1 -2.01 -0.39 -16.49
C THR A 1 -2.47 0.20 -15.18
N LEU A 2 -3.30 1.22 -15.26
CA LEU A 2 -3.98 1.81 -14.11
C LEU A 2 -4.74 0.69 -13.39
N SER A 3 -4.68 0.66 -12.05
CA SER A 3 -5.47 -0.28 -11.27
C SER A 3 -6.95 -0.05 -11.53
N SER A 4 -7.81 -1.07 -11.33
CA SER A 4 -9.26 -0.94 -11.52
C SER A 4 -9.85 0.20 -10.67
N SER A 5 -9.27 0.48 -9.49
CA SER A 5 -9.68 1.61 -8.65
C SER A 5 -9.29 2.96 -9.24
N SER A 6 -8.14 3.09 -9.93
CA SER A 6 -7.79 4.33 -10.61
C SER A 6 -8.63 4.55 -11.88
N ALA A 7 -8.99 3.49 -12.59
CA ALA A 7 -9.93 3.58 -13.71
C ALA A 7 -11.32 4.05 -13.25
N ALA A 8 -11.83 3.53 -12.14
CA ALA A 8 -13.08 4.00 -11.55
C ALA A 8 -12.99 5.47 -11.13
N SER A 9 -11.89 5.89 -10.49
CA SER A 9 -11.70 7.29 -10.10
C SER A 9 -11.60 8.22 -11.32
N ASP A 10 -11.04 7.77 -12.43
CA ASP A 10 -10.98 8.55 -13.67
C ASP A 10 -12.35 8.72 -14.31
N VAL A 11 -13.24 7.73 -14.19
CA VAL A 11 -14.65 7.86 -14.60
C VAL A 11 -15.36 8.93 -13.76
N TYR A 12 -15.24 8.90 -12.44
CA TYR A 12 -15.84 9.90 -11.55
C TYR A 12 -15.29 11.31 -11.77
N LYS A 13 -13.99 11.45 -12.06
CA LYS A 13 -13.38 12.75 -12.38
C LYS A 13 -13.96 13.42 -13.63
N ARG A 14 -14.53 12.63 -14.53
CA ARG A 14 -15.14 13.12 -15.80
C ARG A 14 -16.63 13.39 -15.71
N GLN A 15 -17.27 13.05 -14.59
CA GLN A 15 -18.70 13.32 -14.38
C GLN A 15 -18.89 14.80 -13.99
N PRO A 16 -19.60 15.58 -14.81
CA PRO A 16 -19.75 17.01 -14.60
C PRO A 16 -20.69 17.36 -13.43
N ASP A 17 -21.48 16.41 -12.98
CA ASP A 17 -22.51 16.55 -11.94
C ASP A 17 -22.04 16.08 -10.54
N LEU A 18 -20.84 15.51 -10.46
CA LEU A 18 -20.31 14.99 -9.20
C LEU A 18 -19.06 15.76 -8.74
N LEU A 19 -19.11 16.28 -7.52
CA LEU A 19 -17.91 16.80 -6.86
C LEU A 19 -16.99 15.66 -6.48
N THR A 20 -15.78 15.66 -7.04
CA THR A 20 -14.76 14.67 -6.81
C THR A 20 -13.55 15.28 -6.12
N ILE A 21 -13.05 14.63 -5.07
CA ILE A 21 -11.83 15.02 -4.37
C ILE A 21 -10.79 13.93 -4.60
N THR A 22 -9.68 14.30 -5.22
CA THR A 22 -8.57 13.38 -5.50
C THR A 22 -7.36 13.75 -4.66
N PHE A 23 -6.85 12.79 -3.90
CA PHE A 23 -5.63 12.93 -3.12
C PHE A 23 -4.49 12.17 -3.80
N ASN A 24 -3.31 12.76 -3.85
CA ASN A 24 -2.10 12.11 -4.33
C ASN A 24 -0.87 12.72 -3.66
N GLY A 25 0.31 12.14 -3.90
CA GLY A 25 1.54 12.64 -3.29
C GLY A 25 2.81 12.02 -3.86
N LEU A 26 3.93 12.59 -3.47
CA LEU A 26 5.27 12.21 -3.94
C LEU A 26 5.79 10.92 -3.31
N SER A 27 5.21 10.48 -2.18
CA SER A 27 5.79 9.45 -1.32
C SER A 27 6.01 8.10 -1.98
N LYS A 28 5.08 7.63 -2.81
CA LYS A 28 5.08 6.24 -3.35
C LYS A 28 5.51 6.21 -4.80
N THR A 29 4.73 6.80 -5.70
CA THR A 29 5.00 6.79 -7.15
C THR A 29 6.37 7.38 -7.48
N TYR A 30 6.75 8.45 -6.79
CA TYR A 30 8.02 9.14 -7.03
C TYR A 30 9.13 8.74 -6.04
N ARG A 31 8.85 7.85 -5.08
CA ARG A 31 9.80 7.27 -4.12
C ARG A 31 10.52 8.29 -3.24
N VAL A 32 9.93 9.44 -3.02
CA VAL A 32 10.48 10.52 -2.19
C VAL A 32 9.59 10.76 -0.96
N ALA A 33 9.35 9.68 -0.21
CA ALA A 33 8.53 9.73 1.00
C ALA A 33 9.02 10.74 2.04
N GLY A 34 10.34 11.00 2.08
CA GLY A 34 10.96 12.00 2.96
C GLY A 34 10.61 13.44 2.60
N PHE A 35 10.13 13.73 1.40
CA PHE A 35 9.71 15.08 1.00
C PHE A 35 8.43 15.52 1.69
N ARG A 36 7.65 14.59 2.25
CA ARG A 36 6.42 14.88 3.01
C ARG A 36 5.45 15.79 2.24
N GLN A 37 5.29 15.57 0.94
CA GLN A 37 4.49 16.40 0.05
C GLN A 37 3.42 15.60 -0.66
N GLY A 38 2.22 16.17 -0.68
CA GLY A 38 1.07 15.69 -1.41
C GLY A 38 0.18 16.84 -1.86
N TRP A 39 -0.84 16.53 -2.61
CA TRP A 39 -1.82 17.49 -3.10
C TRP A 39 -3.22 16.89 -3.14
N MET A 40 -4.17 17.79 -3.16
CA MET A 40 -5.58 17.50 -3.32
C MET A 40 -6.12 18.30 -4.50
N VAL A 41 -6.92 17.66 -5.33
CA VAL A 41 -7.58 18.30 -6.47
C VAL A 41 -9.09 18.13 -6.32
N LEU A 42 -9.81 19.26 -6.40
CA LEU A 42 -11.27 19.28 -6.42
C LEU A 42 -11.76 19.49 -7.86
N ASN A 43 -12.57 18.58 -8.35
CA ASN A 43 -13.18 18.63 -9.68
C ASN A 43 -14.70 18.48 -9.59
N GLY A 44 -15.43 19.02 -10.57
CA GLY A 44 -16.88 18.99 -10.63
C GLY A 44 -17.58 20.22 -10.02
N PRO A 45 -18.91 20.18 -9.85
CA PRO A 45 -19.71 21.33 -9.41
C PRO A 45 -19.47 21.67 -7.95
N LYS A 46 -18.98 22.87 -7.68
CA LYS A 46 -18.63 23.34 -6.33
C LYS A 46 -19.78 24.04 -5.61
N LYS A 47 -20.87 24.35 -6.33
CA LYS A 47 -22.00 25.16 -5.83
C LYS A 47 -22.58 24.65 -4.52
N HIS A 48 -22.80 23.34 -4.41
CA HIS A 48 -23.41 22.71 -3.24
C HIS A 48 -22.41 22.36 -2.12
N ALA A 49 -21.11 22.56 -2.36
CA ALA A 49 -20.04 22.27 -1.42
C ALA A 49 -19.26 23.52 -1.01
N LYS A 50 -19.83 24.71 -1.20
CA LYS A 50 -19.12 25.98 -0.96
C LYS A 50 -18.56 26.07 0.47
N GLY A 51 -19.39 25.84 1.49
CA GLY A 51 -18.94 25.88 2.89
C GLY A 51 -17.87 24.82 3.22
N TYR A 52 -17.92 23.62 2.58
CA TYR A 52 -16.89 22.62 2.74
C TYR A 52 -15.54 23.09 2.14
N ILE A 53 -15.57 23.71 0.96
CA ILE A 53 -14.38 24.25 0.28
C ILE A 53 -13.78 25.40 1.10
N GLU A 54 -14.61 26.32 1.59
CA GLU A 54 -14.19 27.40 2.49
C GLU A 54 -13.53 26.85 3.76
N GLY A 55 -14.08 25.77 4.33
CA GLY A 55 -13.47 25.07 5.46
C GLY A 55 -12.09 24.48 5.13
N LEU A 56 -11.91 23.89 3.94
CA LEU A 56 -10.60 23.42 3.48
C LEU A 56 -9.58 24.53 3.30
N GLU A 57 -10.00 25.66 2.74
CA GLU A 57 -9.16 26.86 2.57
C GLU A 57 -8.76 27.45 3.92
N MET A 58 -9.69 27.47 4.86
CA MET A 58 -9.41 27.91 6.24
C MET A 58 -8.40 26.99 6.91
N LEU A 59 -8.55 25.66 6.82
CA LEU A 59 -7.58 24.71 7.36
C LEU A 59 -6.19 24.86 6.72
N ALA A 60 -6.14 25.09 5.41
CA ALA A 60 -4.88 25.35 4.71
C ALA A 60 -4.22 26.66 5.20
N SER A 61 -5.01 27.71 5.40
CA SER A 61 -4.55 28.98 5.94
C SER A 61 -4.04 28.87 7.37
N MET A 62 -4.70 28.07 8.21
CA MET A 62 -4.25 27.81 9.58
C MET A 62 -2.92 27.01 9.59
N ARG A 63 -2.72 26.12 8.63
CA ARG A 63 -1.45 25.37 8.48
C ARG A 63 -0.31 26.27 8.04
N LEU A 64 -0.58 27.38 7.36
CA LEU A 64 0.39 28.31 6.77
C LEU A 64 1.34 27.67 5.75
N CYS A 65 2.64 27.80 5.98
CA CYS A 65 3.66 27.36 5.03
C CYS A 65 3.80 25.84 5.02
N ALA A 66 3.44 25.22 3.92
CA ALA A 66 3.82 23.84 3.64
C ALA A 66 5.31 23.77 3.25
N ASN A 67 5.87 22.57 3.11
CA ASN A 67 7.25 22.37 2.71
C ASN A 67 7.51 22.93 1.30
N VAL A 68 7.96 24.18 1.21
CA VAL A 68 8.14 24.91 -0.05
C VAL A 68 9.12 24.23 -1.01
N PRO A 69 10.31 23.74 -0.59
CA PRO A 69 11.20 23.01 -1.51
C PRO A 69 10.53 21.79 -2.13
N ALA A 70 9.74 21.05 -1.37
CA ALA A 70 9.04 19.86 -1.89
C ALA A 70 7.86 20.23 -2.80
N GLN A 71 7.24 21.40 -2.64
CA GLN A 71 6.22 21.89 -3.58
C GLN A 71 6.81 22.13 -4.97
N HIS A 72 8.00 22.71 -5.07
CA HIS A 72 8.71 22.89 -6.34
C HIS A 72 9.02 21.56 -7.03
N ALA A 73 9.26 20.49 -6.27
CA ALA A 73 9.47 19.15 -6.82
C ALA A 73 8.21 18.55 -7.47
N ILE A 74 7.00 18.98 -7.12
CA ILE A 74 5.75 18.46 -7.69
C ILE A 74 5.71 18.68 -9.20
N GLN A 75 6.05 19.87 -9.67
CA GLN A 75 6.03 20.20 -11.09
C GLN A 75 6.97 19.28 -11.89
N THR A 76 8.19 19.10 -11.41
CA THR A 76 9.16 18.19 -12.02
C THR A 76 8.70 16.73 -11.97
N ALA A 77 8.12 16.31 -10.86
CA ALA A 77 7.61 14.95 -10.70
C ALA A 77 6.45 14.66 -11.67
N LEU A 78 5.52 15.60 -11.85
CA LEU A 78 4.37 15.40 -12.73
C LEU A 78 4.70 15.58 -14.22
N GLY A 79 5.56 16.54 -14.57
CA GLY A 79 5.90 16.87 -15.94
C GLY A 79 7.19 16.25 -16.45
N GLY A 80 8.00 15.67 -15.58
CA GLY A 80 9.29 15.08 -15.94
C GLY A 80 9.22 13.62 -16.35
N TYR A 81 10.38 13.02 -16.51
CA TYR A 81 10.51 11.61 -16.86
C TYR A 81 9.93 10.69 -15.77
N GLN A 82 9.07 9.77 -16.18
CA GLN A 82 8.36 8.86 -15.28
C GLN A 82 9.18 7.57 -15.05
N SER A 83 10.27 7.66 -14.30
CA SER A 83 11.18 6.53 -14.03
C SER A 83 10.51 5.35 -13.31
N ILE A 84 9.33 5.53 -12.69
CA ILE A 84 8.57 4.42 -12.11
C ILE A 84 8.23 3.35 -13.15
N SER A 85 8.06 3.73 -14.42
CA SER A 85 7.71 2.82 -15.50
C SER A 85 8.75 1.72 -15.69
N GLU A 86 10.05 2.03 -15.51
CA GLU A 86 11.12 1.04 -15.59
C GLU A 86 11.06 -0.02 -14.49
N PHE A 87 10.50 0.32 -13.34
CA PHE A 87 10.44 -0.59 -12.19
C PHE A 87 9.24 -1.53 -12.20
N ILE A 88 8.18 -1.17 -12.93
CA ILE A 88 6.92 -1.91 -12.93
C ILE A 88 6.68 -2.75 -14.19
N THR A 89 7.58 -2.71 -15.17
CA THR A 89 7.59 -3.54 -16.37
C THR A 89 8.40 -4.83 -16.16
N PRO A 90 8.22 -5.88 -16.98
CA PRO A 90 9.05 -7.09 -16.93
C PRO A 90 10.54 -6.78 -16.92
N GLY A 91 11.30 -7.40 -16.02
CA GLY A 91 12.71 -7.10 -15.74
C GLY A 91 12.92 -5.93 -14.78
N GLY A 92 11.89 -5.15 -14.47
CA GLY A 92 11.96 -4.08 -13.49
C GLY A 92 11.92 -4.58 -12.03
N ARG A 93 12.66 -3.92 -11.18
CA ARG A 93 12.87 -4.34 -9.79
C ARG A 93 11.54 -4.59 -9.02
N LEU A 94 10.57 -3.68 -9.08
CA LEU A 94 9.31 -3.83 -8.36
C LEU A 94 8.42 -4.93 -8.97
N TYR A 95 8.54 -5.11 -10.29
CA TYR A 95 7.83 -6.18 -10.98
C TYR A 95 8.32 -7.56 -10.50
N GLU A 96 9.63 -7.77 -10.47
CA GLU A 96 10.23 -9.03 -10.04
C GLU A 96 9.99 -9.32 -8.57
N GLN A 97 10.20 -8.34 -7.69
CA GLN A 97 9.96 -8.46 -6.25
C GLN A 97 8.51 -8.85 -5.94
N ARG A 98 7.54 -8.19 -6.60
CA ARG A 98 6.12 -8.52 -6.44
C ARG A 98 5.80 -9.92 -6.93
N ASN A 99 6.26 -10.28 -8.11
CA ASN A 99 5.93 -11.58 -8.69
C ASN A 99 6.52 -12.71 -7.85
N ARG A 100 7.79 -12.59 -7.48
CA ARG A 100 8.47 -13.60 -6.67
C ARG A 100 7.84 -13.74 -5.28
N ALA A 101 7.53 -12.64 -4.63
CA ALA A 101 6.82 -12.67 -3.35
C ALA A 101 5.46 -13.35 -3.47
N TRP A 102 4.71 -13.07 -4.54
CA TRP A 102 3.39 -13.67 -4.77
C TRP A 102 3.46 -15.18 -5.01
N GLU A 103 4.44 -15.66 -5.77
CA GLU A 103 4.69 -17.09 -5.98
C GLU A 103 4.96 -17.77 -4.64
N LEU A 104 5.98 -17.31 -3.94
CA LEU A 104 6.44 -17.90 -2.68
C LEU A 104 5.35 -17.92 -1.61
N ILE A 105 4.56 -16.86 -1.47
CA ILE A 105 3.51 -16.81 -0.46
C ILE A 105 2.38 -17.81 -0.75
N ASN A 106 2.07 -18.05 -2.01
CA ASN A 106 1.05 -19.03 -2.39
C ASN A 106 1.55 -20.49 -2.36
N ASP A 107 2.87 -20.70 -2.32
CA ASP A 107 3.47 -22.02 -2.12
C ASP A 107 3.43 -22.46 -0.64
N ILE A 108 3.11 -21.55 0.30
CA ILE A 108 3.02 -21.88 1.74
C ILE A 108 1.68 -22.55 2.02
N PRO A 109 1.66 -23.81 2.53
CA PRO A 109 0.41 -24.51 2.82
C PRO A 109 -0.43 -23.78 3.87
N GLY A 110 -1.67 -23.44 3.53
CA GLY A 110 -2.59 -22.71 4.40
C GLY A 110 -2.47 -21.18 4.27
N VAL A 111 -1.70 -20.67 3.30
CA VAL A 111 -1.63 -19.25 2.97
C VAL A 111 -2.06 -19.05 1.52
N SER A 112 -2.73 -17.95 1.24
CA SER A 112 -3.12 -17.57 -0.12
C SER A 112 -3.07 -16.05 -0.29
N CYS A 113 -2.77 -15.58 -1.49
CA CYS A 113 -2.72 -14.16 -1.79
C CYS A 113 -3.18 -13.88 -3.21
N VAL A 114 -4.12 -12.96 -3.36
CA VAL A 114 -4.46 -12.40 -4.67
C VAL A 114 -3.31 -11.57 -5.18
N LYS A 115 -2.91 -11.76 -6.45
CA LYS A 115 -1.80 -11.02 -7.04
C LYS A 115 -2.13 -9.52 -7.11
N PRO A 116 -1.38 -8.66 -6.42
CA PRO A 116 -1.65 -7.23 -6.46
C PRO A 116 -1.31 -6.66 -7.84
N ARG A 117 -2.19 -5.79 -8.33
CA ARG A 117 -1.98 -5.10 -9.61
C ARG A 117 -1.24 -3.78 -9.48
N GLY A 118 -1.06 -3.30 -8.27
CA GLY A 118 -0.38 -2.04 -7.98
C GLY A 118 0.07 -1.95 -6.53
N ALA A 119 0.65 -0.83 -6.19
CA ALA A 119 1.23 -0.52 -4.89
C ALA A 119 2.42 -1.43 -4.52
N LEU A 120 2.79 -1.42 -3.26
CA LEU A 120 4.02 -2.05 -2.73
C LEU A 120 3.69 -3.13 -1.68
N TYR A 121 2.42 -3.51 -1.60
CA TYR A 121 1.90 -4.32 -0.50
C TYR A 121 1.17 -5.55 -1.03
N MET A 122 1.27 -6.64 -0.27
CA MET A 122 0.38 -7.79 -0.36
C MET A 122 -0.40 -7.95 0.94
N PHE A 123 -1.59 -8.50 0.83
CA PHE A 123 -2.46 -8.76 1.96
C PHE A 123 -2.89 -10.23 1.93
N PRO A 124 -1.96 -11.17 2.26
CA PRO A 124 -2.23 -12.58 2.26
C PRO A 124 -3.26 -12.98 3.30
N LYS A 125 -4.05 -13.99 2.96
CA LYS A 125 -4.94 -14.71 3.85
C LYS A 125 -4.25 -15.96 4.39
N ILE A 126 -4.41 -16.21 5.70
CA ILE A 126 -3.94 -17.41 6.37
C ILE A 126 -5.13 -18.25 6.86
N ASP A 127 -5.04 -19.55 6.76
CA ASP A 127 -6.03 -20.47 7.34
C ASP A 127 -5.93 -20.46 8.87
N ALA A 128 -6.68 -19.55 9.49
CA ALA A 128 -6.68 -19.36 10.93
C ALA A 128 -7.08 -20.63 11.71
N LYS A 129 -7.94 -21.48 11.12
CA LYS A 129 -8.35 -22.74 11.76
C LYS A 129 -7.22 -23.75 11.77
N ARG A 130 -6.48 -23.87 10.65
CA ARG A 130 -5.36 -24.80 10.54
C ARG A 130 -4.27 -24.52 11.58
N PHE A 131 -3.99 -23.25 11.85
CA PHE A 131 -2.93 -22.81 12.77
C PHE A 131 -3.44 -22.38 14.14
N ASN A 132 -4.75 -22.58 14.40
CA ASN A 132 -5.43 -22.16 15.63
C ASN A 132 -5.23 -20.66 15.95
N ILE A 133 -5.21 -19.80 14.91
CA ILE A 133 -5.01 -18.36 15.08
C ILE A 133 -6.33 -17.71 15.50
N HIS A 134 -6.35 -17.09 16.65
CA HIS A 134 -7.46 -16.30 17.16
C HIS A 134 -7.03 -14.85 17.48
N ASP A 135 -5.71 -14.59 17.47
CA ASP A 135 -5.09 -13.28 17.66
C ASP A 135 -3.95 -13.14 16.64
N ASP A 136 -4.18 -12.35 15.57
CA ASP A 136 -3.19 -12.12 14.52
C ASP A 136 -2.04 -11.22 14.98
N GLN A 137 -2.27 -10.36 15.97
CA GLN A 137 -1.22 -9.55 16.58
C GLN A 137 -0.21 -10.45 17.33
N LYS A 138 -0.73 -11.42 18.11
CA LYS A 138 0.14 -12.40 18.78
C LYS A 138 0.93 -13.21 17.76
N MET A 139 0.29 -13.71 16.71
CA MET A 139 0.99 -14.48 15.65
C MET A 139 2.14 -13.69 15.02
N VAL A 140 1.91 -12.41 14.68
CA VAL A 140 2.95 -11.53 14.12
C VAL A 140 4.07 -11.29 15.12
N LEU A 141 3.74 -11.11 16.41
CA LEU A 141 4.72 -10.93 17.48
C LEU A 141 5.57 -12.19 17.71
N ASP A 142 4.94 -13.36 17.75
CA ASP A 142 5.63 -14.65 17.92
C ASP A 142 6.62 -14.87 16.75
N PHE A 143 6.19 -14.59 15.52
CA PHE A 143 7.05 -14.67 14.34
C PHE A 143 8.22 -13.67 14.41
N LEU A 144 7.96 -12.43 14.81
CA LEU A 144 9.01 -11.42 14.98
C LEU A 144 10.04 -11.83 16.03
N LEU A 145 9.58 -12.36 17.17
CA LEU A 145 10.47 -12.78 18.25
C LEU A 145 11.33 -13.98 17.86
N GLN A 146 10.77 -14.93 17.12
CA GLN A 146 11.45 -16.14 16.70
C GLN A 146 12.39 -15.92 15.51
N GLU A 147 11.90 -15.29 14.43
CA GLU A 147 12.58 -15.25 13.15
C GLU A 147 13.20 -13.88 12.80
N LYS A 148 12.95 -12.85 13.63
CA LYS A 148 13.42 -11.47 13.45
C LYS A 148 12.95 -10.83 12.11
N VAL A 149 11.74 -11.19 11.71
CA VAL A 149 11.07 -10.65 10.52
C VAL A 149 9.75 -10.01 10.94
N LEU A 150 9.55 -8.74 10.55
CA LEU A 150 8.36 -7.97 10.89
C LEU A 150 7.29 -8.10 9.80
N LEU A 151 6.12 -8.53 10.20
CA LEU A 151 4.87 -8.43 9.44
C LEU A 151 3.93 -7.41 10.10
N VAL A 152 2.80 -7.13 9.48
CA VAL A 152 1.76 -6.31 10.11
C VAL A 152 0.45 -7.10 10.07
N GLN A 153 -0.18 -7.26 11.21
CA GLN A 153 -1.45 -7.95 11.36
C GLN A 153 -2.58 -7.25 10.59
N GLY A 154 -3.54 -8.03 10.09
CA GLY A 154 -4.68 -7.51 9.32
C GLY A 154 -5.60 -6.63 10.16
N THR A 155 -5.81 -6.97 11.44
CA THR A 155 -6.63 -6.19 12.36
C THR A 155 -6.13 -4.75 12.58
N ALA A 156 -4.83 -4.47 12.36
CA ALA A 156 -4.29 -3.11 12.34
C ALA A 156 -4.86 -2.23 11.20
N PHE A 157 -5.51 -2.83 10.21
CA PHE A 157 -6.16 -2.17 9.08
C PHE A 157 -7.69 -2.23 9.19
N ASN A 158 -8.24 -2.43 10.38
CA ASN A 158 -9.67 -2.66 10.62
C ASN A 158 -10.23 -3.89 9.90
N TRP A 159 -9.38 -4.86 9.56
CA TRP A 159 -9.84 -6.13 9.07
C TRP A 159 -10.52 -6.91 10.20
N PRO A 160 -11.74 -7.43 9.99
CA PRO A 160 -12.55 -7.94 11.10
C PRO A 160 -12.14 -9.32 11.63
N TRP A 161 -11.24 -10.03 10.92
CA TRP A 161 -10.87 -11.42 11.24
C TRP A 161 -9.36 -11.56 11.42
N PRO A 162 -8.87 -12.44 12.32
CA PRO A 162 -7.44 -12.66 12.53
C PRO A 162 -6.82 -13.59 11.44
N ASP A 163 -7.24 -13.44 10.21
CA ASP A 163 -6.89 -14.33 9.10
C ASP A 163 -6.13 -13.63 7.96
N HIS A 164 -5.68 -12.41 8.18
CA HIS A 164 -4.87 -11.68 7.19
C HIS A 164 -3.66 -11.00 7.84
N PHE A 165 -2.65 -10.78 7.02
CA PHE A 165 -1.48 -9.98 7.39
C PHE A 165 -0.96 -9.22 6.18
N ARG A 166 -0.19 -8.14 6.42
CA ARG A 166 0.42 -7.36 5.36
C ARG A 166 1.91 -7.63 5.26
N ILE A 167 2.39 -7.81 4.03
CA ILE A 167 3.82 -7.78 3.69
C ILE A 167 4.11 -6.63 2.74
N VAL A 168 5.39 -6.19 2.73
CA VAL A 168 5.90 -5.15 1.82
C VAL A 168 6.84 -5.82 0.83
N THR A 169 6.67 -5.54 -0.46
CA THR A 169 7.46 -6.15 -1.54
C THR A 169 8.65 -5.28 -1.98
N LEU A 170 9.18 -4.45 -1.09
CA LEU A 170 10.31 -3.56 -1.38
C LEU A 170 11.70 -4.15 -1.13
N PRO A 171 11.89 -5.13 -0.24
CA PRO A 171 13.18 -5.77 -0.06
C PRO A 171 13.69 -6.42 -1.36
N ARG A 172 14.98 -6.71 -1.43
CA ARG A 172 15.55 -7.46 -2.57
C ARG A 172 14.91 -8.84 -2.66
N VAL A 173 14.95 -9.45 -3.83
CA VAL A 173 14.37 -10.78 -4.04
C VAL A 173 14.94 -11.80 -3.07
N ASP A 174 16.25 -11.80 -2.85
CA ASP A 174 16.94 -12.70 -1.91
C ASP A 174 16.40 -12.55 -0.46
N ASP A 175 16.17 -11.29 -0.02
CA ASP A 175 15.62 -10.99 1.30
C ASP A 175 14.15 -11.45 1.42
N ILE A 176 13.39 -11.32 0.33
CA ILE A 176 12.01 -11.81 0.26
C ILE A 176 12.00 -13.34 0.37
N GLU A 177 12.83 -14.03 -0.40
CA GLU A 177 12.96 -15.48 -0.37
C GLU A 177 13.34 -15.99 1.03
N LEU A 178 14.35 -15.37 1.64
CA LEU A 178 14.77 -15.70 2.99
C LEU A 178 13.64 -15.48 4.01
N SER A 179 12.95 -14.34 3.93
CA SER A 179 11.89 -13.99 4.87
C SER A 179 10.68 -14.92 4.74
N LEU A 180 10.28 -15.26 3.52
CA LEU A 180 9.16 -16.15 3.28
C LEU A 180 9.49 -17.61 3.57
N SER A 181 10.74 -18.06 3.39
CA SER A 181 11.19 -19.38 3.84
C SER A 181 11.15 -19.51 5.36
N LYS A 182 11.54 -18.46 6.10
CA LYS A 182 11.40 -18.38 7.55
C LYS A 182 9.92 -18.44 7.96
N PHE A 183 9.05 -17.74 7.26
CA PHE A 183 7.63 -17.74 7.55
C PHE A 183 6.98 -19.12 7.30
N ALA A 184 7.35 -19.79 6.21
CA ALA A 184 6.89 -21.14 5.92
C ALA A 184 7.34 -22.13 7.02
N ARG A 185 8.61 -22.06 7.46
CA ARG A 185 9.13 -22.87 8.55
C ARG A 185 8.42 -22.58 9.88
N PHE A 186 8.23 -21.31 10.22
CA PHE A 186 7.48 -20.91 11.39
C PHE A 186 6.08 -21.51 11.41
N LEU A 187 5.31 -21.35 10.31
CA LEU A 187 3.96 -21.88 10.21
C LEU A 187 3.89 -23.42 10.27
N SER A 188 4.93 -24.12 9.80
CA SER A 188 4.93 -25.59 9.82
C SER A 188 4.87 -26.20 11.22
N GLY A 189 5.31 -25.45 12.23
CA GLY A 189 5.25 -25.86 13.65
C GLY A 189 4.36 -24.97 14.53
N TYR A 190 3.67 -23.99 13.94
CA TYR A 190 2.93 -23.00 14.71
C TYR A 190 1.51 -23.45 15.01
N HIS A 191 1.17 -23.45 16.28
CA HIS A 191 -0.18 -23.50 16.81
C HIS A 191 -0.31 -22.45 17.90
N GLN A 192 -1.23 -21.50 17.74
CA GLN A 192 -1.44 -20.49 18.76
C GLN A 192 -2.06 -21.11 20.01
N LEU A 193 -1.45 -20.85 21.18
CA LEU A 193 -1.90 -21.28 22.49
C LEU A 193 -2.87 -20.26 23.10
#